data_8fed6c097b0521c21dddc5e2abf06881
#
_entry.id   8fed6c097b0521c21dddc5e2abf06881
#
_cell.length_a   1.000
_cell.length_b   1.000
_cell.length_c   1.000
_cell.angle_alpha   90.00
_cell.angle_beta   90.00
_cell.angle_gamma   90.00
#
_symmetry.space_group_name_H-M   'P 1'
#
loop_
_entity.id
_entity.type
_entity.pdbx_description
1 polymer ?
#
loop_
_entity_poly.entity_id
_entity_poly.type
_entity_poly.pdbx_seq_one_letter_code
_entity_poly.pdbx_strand_id
1 'polypeptide(L)'
;MRDMIELVELRTKIASVIPFVVGLLYSIWTFGNFNAVNMALFFVAMLCFDMATTVMNNLMDYVKAKNETYRQEENIIGTSSLTVKQTTIIFAALVAIATIIGIILVVRTNMILLFVGAICFVIGIFYTFGPIPISRMPLGEVLSGVTMGFGIFWIVIFLNSPEASFAWMGLEQGMLVVRLALLDHFKVALLSLPLVCTIANIMLSNNLCDLETDITNHRYTLVYYIGKTTALKLYQVLYFISFVAMILAVVFRIAPILMLGTLVVAIPVYKNSQLFMQKQEKRTTFALAIKNMLMIHVMQMLLLVISVIFFR
;
A
#
# COMPACT_ATOMS: atom_id res chain seq x y z
N MET A 1 16.31 -8.39 19.12
CA MET A 1 16.36 -7.62 17.85
C MET A 1 15.76 -8.40 16.68
N ARG A 2 16.16 -9.67 16.47
CA ARG A 2 15.62 -10.52 15.40
C ARG A 2 14.10 -10.67 15.51
N ASP A 3 13.58 -11.04 16.66
CA ASP A 3 12.13 -11.24 16.90
C ASP A 3 11.31 -9.97 16.60
N MET A 4 11.86 -8.77 16.87
CA MET A 4 11.21 -7.50 16.54
C MET A 4 11.11 -7.28 15.02
N ILE A 5 12.17 -7.58 14.27
CA ILE A 5 12.19 -7.45 12.81
C ILE A 5 11.21 -8.42 12.16
N GLU A 6 11.11 -9.64 12.72
CA GLU A 6 10.17 -10.66 12.28
C GLU A 6 8.73 -10.28 12.66
N LEU A 7 8.49 -9.76 13.89
CA LEU A 7 7.17 -9.32 14.33
C LEU A 7 6.57 -8.21 13.45
N VAL A 8 7.39 -7.23 13.05
CA VAL A 8 6.95 -6.11 12.19
C VAL A 8 7.00 -6.47 10.70
N GLU A 9 7.53 -7.63 10.34
CA GLU A 9 7.71 -8.09 8.97
C GLU A 9 8.38 -7.00 8.08
N LEU A 10 9.57 -6.57 8.45
CA LEU A 10 10.23 -5.43 7.81
C LEU A 10 10.34 -5.58 6.28
N ARG A 11 10.45 -6.81 5.76
CA ARG A 11 10.56 -7.07 4.32
C ARG A 11 9.28 -6.72 3.55
N THR A 12 8.11 -6.81 4.17
CA THR A 12 6.83 -6.50 3.52
C THR A 12 6.59 -5.00 3.38
N LYS A 13 7.33 -4.15 4.15
CA LYS A 13 7.21 -2.68 4.14
C LYS A 13 7.59 -2.04 2.81
N ILE A 14 8.19 -2.80 1.92
CA ILE A 14 8.46 -2.36 0.55
C ILE A 14 7.17 -1.97 -0.19
N ALA A 15 6.03 -2.54 0.20
CA ALA A 15 4.72 -2.23 -0.38
C ALA A 15 4.22 -0.81 -0.02
N SER A 16 4.68 -0.23 1.09
CA SER A 16 4.40 1.17 1.47
C SER A 16 5.52 2.13 1.04
N VAL A 17 6.78 1.67 1.08
CA VAL A 17 7.94 2.49 0.68
C VAL A 17 7.91 2.84 -0.81
N ILE A 18 7.55 1.90 -1.68
CA ILE A 18 7.49 2.15 -3.14
C ILE A 18 6.51 3.27 -3.49
N PRO A 19 5.23 3.27 -3.07
CA PRO A 19 4.31 4.38 -3.34
C PRO A 19 4.81 5.73 -2.81
N PHE A 20 5.44 5.72 -1.63
CA PHE A 20 6.06 6.92 -1.06
C PHE A 20 7.17 7.46 -1.98
N VAL A 21 8.13 6.63 -2.40
CA VAL A 21 9.26 7.07 -3.24
C VAL A 21 8.79 7.50 -4.63
N VAL A 22 7.88 6.74 -5.27
CA VAL A 22 7.31 7.12 -6.57
C VAL A 22 6.58 8.45 -6.46
N GLY A 23 5.78 8.66 -5.40
CA GLY A 23 5.09 9.92 -5.13
C GLY A 23 6.05 11.08 -4.91
N LEU A 24 7.14 10.86 -4.16
CA LEU A 24 8.17 11.88 -3.91
C LEU A 24 8.86 12.31 -5.21
N LEU A 25 9.31 11.35 -6.03
CA LEU A 25 9.96 11.62 -7.31
C LEU A 25 9.01 12.35 -8.27
N TYR A 26 7.75 11.93 -8.31
CA TYR A 26 6.73 12.60 -9.10
C TYR A 26 6.44 14.03 -8.60
N SER A 27 6.41 14.26 -7.29
CA SER A 27 6.28 15.61 -6.71
C SER A 27 7.44 16.50 -7.11
N ILE A 28 8.68 16.00 -7.06
CA ILE A 28 9.87 16.73 -7.49
C ILE A 28 9.77 17.05 -8.98
N TRP A 29 9.35 16.10 -9.82
CA TRP A 29 9.18 16.35 -11.25
C TRP A 29 8.10 17.39 -11.54
N THR A 30 6.99 17.38 -10.81
CA THR A 30 5.83 18.26 -11.06
C THR A 30 6.03 19.66 -10.47
N PHE A 31 6.45 19.75 -9.21
CA PHE A 31 6.48 21.00 -8.46
C PHE A 31 7.88 21.64 -8.37
N GLY A 32 8.95 20.88 -8.62
CA GLY A 32 10.31 21.36 -8.58
C GLY A 32 11.03 21.35 -7.26
N ASN A 33 10.30 21.13 -6.25
CA ASN A 33 10.77 21.07 -4.89
C ASN A 33 9.97 20.01 -4.11
N PHE A 34 10.37 19.75 -2.89
CA PHE A 34 9.63 18.96 -1.93
C PHE A 34 9.86 19.45 -0.52
N ASN A 35 8.88 19.26 0.33
CA ASN A 35 9.00 19.62 1.74
C ASN A 35 9.69 18.49 2.52
N ALA A 36 11.02 18.58 2.69
CA ALA A 36 11.83 17.54 3.32
C ALA A 36 11.34 17.21 4.74
N VAL A 37 10.91 18.21 5.53
CA VAL A 37 10.42 17.99 6.90
C VAL A 37 9.11 17.20 6.89
N ASN A 38 8.12 17.61 6.08
CA ASN A 38 6.85 16.90 5.97
C ASN A 38 7.06 15.50 5.41
N MET A 39 7.98 15.31 4.47
CA MET A 39 8.30 13.98 3.93
C MET A 39 8.94 13.07 4.97
N ALA A 40 9.90 13.55 5.76
CA ALA A 40 10.51 12.79 6.84
C ALA A 40 9.47 12.40 7.92
N LEU A 41 8.64 13.35 8.34
CA LEU A 41 7.56 13.09 9.30
C LEU A 41 6.57 12.07 8.76
N PHE A 42 6.10 12.23 7.52
CA PHE A 42 5.13 11.30 6.93
C PHE A 42 5.75 9.89 6.74
N PHE A 43 7.00 9.80 6.31
CA PHE A 43 7.69 8.52 6.16
C PHE A 43 7.73 7.74 7.47
N VAL A 44 8.10 8.40 8.57
CA VAL A 44 8.13 7.77 9.90
C VAL A 44 6.72 7.37 10.35
N ALA A 45 5.72 8.26 10.22
CA ALA A 45 4.33 7.96 10.60
C ALA A 45 3.76 6.79 9.79
N MET A 46 3.98 6.79 8.49
CA MET A 46 3.56 5.74 7.56
C MET A 46 4.17 4.38 7.95
N LEU A 47 5.49 4.32 8.18
CA LEU A 47 6.16 3.08 8.59
C LEU A 47 5.68 2.60 9.96
N CYS A 48 5.53 3.50 10.94
CA CYS A 48 5.01 3.14 12.26
C CYS A 48 3.59 2.55 12.16
N PHE A 49 2.73 3.16 11.35
CA PHE A 49 1.36 2.67 11.17
C PHE A 49 1.31 1.33 10.41
N ASP A 50 2.10 1.17 9.35
CA ASP A 50 2.22 -0.08 8.61
C ASP A 50 2.79 -1.20 9.49
N MET A 51 3.80 -0.93 10.31
CA MET A 51 4.30 -1.88 11.30
C MET A 51 3.24 -2.22 12.36
N ALA A 52 2.48 -1.24 12.83
CA ALA A 52 1.41 -1.44 13.81
C ALA A 52 0.33 -2.39 13.28
N THR A 53 -0.12 -2.21 12.03
CA THR A 53 -1.12 -3.11 11.42
C THR A 53 -0.61 -4.54 11.31
N THR A 54 0.66 -4.75 11.00
CA THR A 54 1.29 -6.08 10.95
C THR A 54 1.39 -6.70 12.35
N VAL A 55 1.82 -5.93 13.36
CA VAL A 55 1.87 -6.39 14.76
C VAL A 55 0.48 -6.80 15.25
N MET A 56 -0.56 -5.99 14.93
CA MET A 56 -1.95 -6.32 15.26
C MET A 56 -2.40 -7.62 14.57
N ASN A 57 -2.03 -7.81 13.31
CA ASN A 57 -2.38 -9.02 12.57
C ASN A 57 -1.77 -10.26 13.23
N ASN A 58 -0.46 -10.25 13.49
CA ASN A 58 0.24 -11.34 14.18
C ASN A 58 -0.35 -11.62 15.59
N LEU A 59 -0.71 -10.55 16.32
CA LEU A 59 -1.33 -10.66 17.65
C LEU A 59 -2.73 -11.30 17.58
N MET A 60 -3.57 -10.86 16.64
CA MET A 60 -4.92 -11.41 16.48
C MET A 60 -4.90 -12.85 15.98
N ASP A 61 -3.99 -13.16 15.08
CA ASP A 61 -3.80 -14.53 14.61
C ASP A 61 -3.34 -15.46 15.75
N TYR A 62 -2.45 -15.00 16.63
CA TYR A 62 -2.02 -15.75 17.83
C TYR A 62 -3.17 -15.96 18.83
N VAL A 63 -3.89 -14.88 19.18
CA VAL A 63 -4.95 -14.92 20.22
C VAL A 63 -6.18 -15.71 19.74
N LYS A 64 -6.55 -15.61 18.45
CA LYS A 64 -7.72 -16.27 17.87
C LYS A 64 -7.43 -17.64 17.25
N ALA A 65 -6.18 -18.10 17.25
CA ALA A 65 -5.80 -19.40 16.70
C ALA A 65 -6.50 -20.54 17.42
N LYS A 66 -7.20 -21.39 16.69
CA LYS A 66 -7.81 -22.65 17.19
C LYS A 66 -6.84 -23.82 17.09
N ASN A 67 -5.85 -23.74 16.18
CA ASN A 67 -4.83 -24.76 15.99
C ASN A 67 -3.62 -24.43 16.87
N GLU A 68 -3.35 -25.29 17.86
CA GLU A 68 -2.24 -25.12 18.81
C GLU A 68 -0.87 -25.24 18.13
N THR A 69 -0.71 -26.11 17.14
CA THR A 69 0.52 -26.24 16.34
C THR A 69 0.84 -24.94 15.62
N TYR A 70 -0.13 -24.34 14.92
CA TYR A 70 0.03 -23.03 14.28
C TYR A 70 0.43 -21.96 15.31
N ARG A 71 -0.26 -21.94 16.45
CA ARG A 71 -0.04 -20.96 17.51
C ARG A 71 1.37 -21.02 18.09
N GLN A 72 1.90 -22.24 18.34
CA GLN A 72 3.18 -22.44 19.01
C GLN A 72 4.37 -22.56 18.06
N GLU A 73 4.17 -23.05 16.84
CA GLU A 73 5.26 -23.40 15.93
C GLU A 73 5.38 -22.49 14.70
N GLU A 74 4.30 -21.78 14.33
CA GLU A 74 4.31 -20.96 13.13
C GLU A 74 4.16 -19.46 13.42
N ASN A 75 3.33 -19.07 14.41
CA ASN A 75 3.14 -17.66 14.74
C ASN A 75 4.35 -17.10 15.50
N ILE A 76 4.80 -15.90 15.10
CA ILE A 76 6.00 -15.26 15.68
C ILE A 76 5.92 -15.06 17.20
N ILE A 77 4.75 -14.88 17.80
CA ILE A 77 4.58 -14.72 19.24
C ILE A 77 4.80 -16.07 19.95
N GLY A 78 4.35 -17.18 19.36
CA GLY A 78 4.57 -18.52 19.89
C GLY A 78 6.00 -19.01 19.74
N THR A 79 6.68 -18.64 18.65
CA THR A 79 8.05 -19.10 18.32
C THR A 79 9.14 -18.21 18.90
N SER A 80 8.80 -17.03 19.43
CA SER A 80 9.77 -16.06 19.97
C SER A 80 9.66 -15.90 21.49
N SER A 81 10.52 -15.05 22.06
CA SER A 81 10.46 -14.66 23.48
C SER A 81 9.42 -13.57 23.78
N LEU A 82 8.63 -13.14 22.78
CA LEU A 82 7.65 -12.07 22.92
C LEU A 82 6.39 -12.57 23.63
N THR A 83 5.95 -11.81 24.63
CA THR A 83 4.66 -12.04 25.29
C THR A 83 3.56 -11.22 24.63
N VAL A 84 2.29 -11.66 24.77
CA VAL A 84 1.10 -10.90 24.32
C VAL A 84 1.13 -9.48 24.88
N LYS A 85 1.51 -9.29 26.16
CA LYS A 85 1.61 -7.96 26.79
C LYS A 85 2.65 -7.08 26.10
N GLN A 86 3.83 -7.60 25.83
CA GLN A 86 4.89 -6.84 25.12
C GLN A 86 4.46 -6.49 23.71
N THR A 87 3.87 -7.43 22.97
CA THR A 87 3.35 -7.19 21.61
C THR A 87 2.26 -6.11 21.61
N THR A 88 1.36 -6.11 22.59
CA THR A 88 0.33 -5.07 22.75
C THR A 88 0.96 -3.70 23.04
N ILE A 89 2.00 -3.63 23.87
CA ILE A 89 2.71 -2.38 24.16
C ILE A 89 3.41 -1.86 22.89
N ILE A 90 4.07 -2.73 22.14
CA ILE A 90 4.71 -2.36 20.87
C ILE A 90 3.69 -1.79 19.88
N PHE A 91 2.56 -2.47 19.73
CA PHE A 91 1.44 -1.98 18.90
C PHE A 91 0.98 -0.59 19.34
N ALA A 92 0.70 -0.41 20.63
CA ALA A 92 0.22 0.87 21.17
C ALA A 92 1.26 2.00 20.99
N ALA A 93 2.55 1.71 21.17
CA ALA A 93 3.63 2.66 20.95
C ALA A 93 3.72 3.09 19.46
N LEU A 94 3.66 2.14 18.53
CA LEU A 94 3.70 2.44 17.10
C LEU A 94 2.50 3.28 16.65
N VAL A 95 1.29 2.95 17.13
CA VAL A 95 0.06 3.74 16.87
C VAL A 95 0.18 5.14 17.46
N ALA A 96 0.68 5.27 18.70
CA ALA A 96 0.85 6.57 19.35
C ALA A 96 1.84 7.46 18.57
N ILE A 97 2.98 6.91 18.16
CA ILE A 97 3.98 7.65 17.35
C ILE A 97 3.34 8.12 16.03
N ALA A 98 2.68 7.21 15.30
CA ALA A 98 2.01 7.54 14.04
C ALA A 98 0.94 8.63 14.22
N THR A 99 0.15 8.56 15.29
CA THR A 99 -0.90 9.53 15.63
C THR A 99 -0.31 10.90 15.96
N ILE A 100 0.70 10.95 16.83
CA ILE A 100 1.36 12.22 17.21
C ILE A 100 1.95 12.91 16.00
N ILE A 101 2.70 12.18 15.17
CA ILE A 101 3.29 12.74 13.94
C ILE A 101 2.18 13.14 12.95
N GLY A 102 1.12 12.35 12.83
CA GLY A 102 -0.05 12.67 12.00
C GLY A 102 -0.69 14.00 12.42
N ILE A 103 -0.89 14.24 13.72
CA ILE A 103 -1.40 15.51 14.25
C ILE A 103 -0.44 16.67 13.95
N ILE A 104 0.87 16.47 14.12
CA ILE A 104 1.88 17.47 13.74
C ILE A 104 1.75 17.83 12.26
N LEU A 105 1.58 16.86 11.38
CA LEU A 105 1.39 17.10 9.94
C LEU A 105 0.09 17.87 9.66
N VAL A 106 -1.02 17.56 10.35
CA VAL A 106 -2.28 18.32 10.24
C VAL A 106 -2.07 19.78 10.59
N VAL A 107 -1.39 20.08 11.73
CA VAL A 107 -1.10 21.45 12.15
C VAL A 107 -0.18 22.18 11.16
N ARG A 108 0.73 21.45 10.51
CA ARG A 108 1.66 22.01 9.51
C ARG A 108 1.04 22.20 8.13
N THR A 109 -0.14 21.62 7.87
CA THR A 109 -0.81 21.66 6.56
C THR A 109 -2.24 22.18 6.69
N ASN A 110 -3.24 21.30 6.66
CA ASN A 110 -4.62 21.67 6.92
C ASN A 110 -5.49 20.47 7.37
N MET A 111 -6.72 20.77 7.79
CA MET A 111 -7.63 19.79 8.40
C MET A 111 -8.00 18.61 7.49
N ILE A 112 -7.87 18.71 6.17
CA ILE A 112 -8.20 17.59 5.27
C ILE A 112 -7.35 16.37 5.57
N LEU A 113 -6.09 16.56 5.97
CA LEU A 113 -5.19 15.46 6.33
C LEU A 113 -5.67 14.70 7.58
N LEU A 114 -6.36 15.37 8.51
CA LEU A 114 -6.97 14.70 9.66
C LEU A 114 -8.04 13.69 9.22
N PHE A 115 -8.91 14.06 8.26
CA PHE A 115 -9.96 13.18 7.75
C PHE A 115 -9.37 12.01 6.95
N VAL A 116 -8.38 12.29 6.08
CA VAL A 116 -7.68 11.25 5.34
C VAL A 116 -6.97 10.29 6.30
N GLY A 117 -6.27 10.81 7.29
CA GLY A 117 -5.63 10.02 8.34
C GLY A 117 -6.62 9.18 9.12
N ALA A 118 -7.75 9.75 9.55
CA ALA A 118 -8.80 9.03 10.27
C ALA A 118 -9.36 7.87 9.44
N ILE A 119 -9.62 8.07 8.14
CA ILE A 119 -10.04 7.00 7.23
C ILE A 119 -8.99 5.89 7.15
N CYS A 120 -7.71 6.25 6.99
CA CYS A 120 -6.62 5.28 6.97
C CYS A 120 -6.54 4.47 8.28
N PHE A 121 -6.70 5.13 9.44
CA PHE A 121 -6.71 4.46 10.74
C PHE A 121 -7.91 3.52 10.89
N VAL A 122 -9.10 3.95 10.51
CA VAL A 122 -10.30 3.11 10.51
C VAL A 122 -10.09 1.86 9.65
N ILE A 123 -9.62 2.04 8.40
CA ILE A 123 -9.35 0.90 7.51
C ILE A 123 -8.27 0.00 8.11
N GLY A 124 -7.14 0.54 8.57
CA GLY A 124 -6.04 -0.25 9.13
C GLY A 124 -6.43 -1.06 10.37
N ILE A 125 -7.21 -0.49 11.28
CA ILE A 125 -7.71 -1.19 12.47
C ILE A 125 -8.71 -2.27 12.06
N PHE A 126 -9.74 -1.92 11.30
CA PHE A 126 -10.78 -2.86 10.88
C PHE A 126 -10.30 -3.88 9.84
N TYR A 127 -9.14 -3.67 9.25
CA TYR A 127 -8.53 -4.67 8.37
C TYR A 127 -8.32 -6.00 9.08
N THR A 128 -7.87 -5.96 10.33
CA THR A 128 -7.55 -7.16 11.12
C THR A 128 -8.47 -7.36 12.33
N PHE A 129 -8.95 -6.25 12.94
CA PHE A 129 -9.72 -6.25 14.17
C PHE A 129 -11.20 -5.96 13.88
N GLY A 130 -12.08 -6.56 14.67
CA GLY A 130 -13.52 -6.35 14.59
C GLY A 130 -14.30 -7.66 14.51
N PRO A 131 -15.65 -7.57 14.47
CA PRO A 131 -16.52 -8.77 14.40
C PRO A 131 -16.33 -9.53 13.07
N ILE A 132 -16.09 -8.80 11.97
CA ILE A 132 -15.77 -9.37 10.66
C ILE A 132 -14.60 -8.55 10.10
N PRO A 133 -13.33 -9.00 10.27
CA PRO A 133 -12.17 -8.29 9.74
C PRO A 133 -12.17 -8.23 8.22
N ILE A 134 -11.80 -7.08 7.65
CA ILE A 134 -11.74 -6.86 6.20
C ILE A 134 -10.83 -7.89 5.50
N SER A 135 -9.75 -8.31 6.18
CA SER A 135 -8.82 -9.34 5.69
C SER A 135 -9.48 -10.72 5.46
N ARG A 136 -10.69 -10.93 5.98
CA ARG A 136 -11.48 -12.16 5.79
C ARG A 136 -12.64 -11.98 4.81
N MET A 137 -12.76 -10.79 4.19
CA MET A 137 -13.82 -10.39 3.29
C MET A 137 -13.29 -10.26 1.86
N PRO A 138 -14.17 -10.21 0.82
CA PRO A 138 -13.76 -10.02 -0.57
C PRO A 138 -13.35 -8.56 -0.90
N LEU A 139 -12.84 -7.82 0.07
CA LEU A 139 -12.44 -6.42 -0.04
C LEU A 139 -10.94 -6.20 0.21
N GLY A 140 -10.22 -7.24 0.63
CA GLY A 140 -8.82 -7.13 1.02
C GLY A 140 -7.93 -6.59 -0.10
N GLU A 141 -8.10 -7.09 -1.31
CA GLU A 141 -7.33 -6.70 -2.49
C GLU A 141 -7.57 -5.23 -2.86
N VAL A 142 -8.83 -4.80 -2.88
CA VAL A 142 -9.21 -3.44 -3.24
C VAL A 142 -8.71 -2.46 -2.19
N LEU A 143 -8.97 -2.73 -0.91
CA LEU A 143 -8.59 -1.82 0.17
C LEU A 143 -7.07 -1.75 0.35
N SER A 144 -6.33 -2.86 0.25
CA SER A 144 -4.87 -2.80 0.30
C SER A 144 -4.29 -2.00 -0.87
N GLY A 145 -4.77 -2.24 -2.09
CA GLY A 145 -4.36 -1.50 -3.28
C GLY A 145 -4.66 -0.01 -3.16
N VAL A 146 -5.89 0.35 -2.77
CA VAL A 146 -6.32 1.75 -2.67
C VAL A 146 -5.62 2.46 -1.52
N THR A 147 -5.55 1.88 -0.32
CA THR A 147 -4.94 2.58 0.84
C THR A 147 -3.44 2.71 0.69
N MET A 148 -2.73 1.67 0.28
CA MET A 148 -1.28 1.71 0.15
C MET A 148 -0.86 2.31 -1.21
N GLY A 149 -1.47 1.90 -2.32
CA GLY A 149 -1.10 2.37 -3.66
C GLY A 149 -1.53 3.81 -3.93
N PHE A 150 -2.82 4.13 -3.72
CA PHE A 150 -3.35 5.48 -3.93
C PHE A 150 -3.17 6.37 -2.70
N GLY A 151 -3.52 5.90 -1.50
CA GLY A 151 -3.55 6.73 -0.29
C GLY A 151 -2.17 7.29 0.07
N ILE A 152 -1.12 6.47 0.11
CA ILE A 152 0.26 6.92 0.38
C ILE A 152 0.72 7.90 -0.71
N PHE A 153 0.51 7.55 -1.98
CA PHE A 153 0.88 8.41 -3.11
C PHE A 153 0.16 9.76 -3.04
N TRP A 154 -1.15 9.76 -2.76
CA TRP A 154 -1.97 10.97 -2.62
C TRP A 154 -1.47 11.88 -1.48
N ILE A 155 -1.16 11.30 -0.31
CA ILE A 155 -0.64 12.09 0.83
C ILE A 155 0.72 12.72 0.48
N VAL A 156 1.60 11.99 -0.21
CA VAL A 156 2.90 12.54 -0.66
C VAL A 156 2.69 13.72 -1.60
N ILE A 157 1.79 13.61 -2.60
CA ILE A 157 1.45 14.71 -3.51
C ILE A 157 0.85 15.89 -2.74
N PHE A 158 -0.09 15.63 -1.83
CA PHE A 158 -0.72 16.65 -0.99
C PHE A 158 0.31 17.43 -0.17
N LEU A 159 1.23 16.75 0.49
CA LEU A 159 2.24 17.37 1.36
C LEU A 159 3.30 18.19 0.61
N ASN A 160 3.43 18.00 -0.71
CA ASN A 160 4.36 18.72 -1.57
C ASN A 160 3.68 19.70 -2.52
N SER A 161 2.36 19.66 -2.67
CA SER A 161 1.62 20.61 -3.50
C SER A 161 1.68 22.03 -2.93
N PRO A 162 1.64 23.06 -3.78
CA PRO A 162 1.50 24.43 -3.32
C PRO A 162 0.28 24.58 -2.40
N GLU A 163 0.41 25.44 -1.40
CA GLU A 163 -0.62 25.62 -0.35
C GLU A 163 -2.01 25.86 -0.97
N ALA A 164 -3.00 25.11 -0.48
CA ALA A 164 -4.41 25.15 -0.90
C ALA A 164 -4.70 24.86 -2.40
N SER A 165 -3.69 24.55 -3.21
CA SER A 165 -3.90 24.34 -4.67
C SER A 165 -4.46 22.97 -5.01
N PHE A 166 -4.13 21.94 -4.22
CA PHE A 166 -4.54 20.55 -4.49
C PHE A 166 -5.78 20.16 -3.71
N ALA A 167 -5.72 20.34 -2.38
CA ALA A 167 -6.83 20.05 -1.47
C ALA A 167 -6.73 20.94 -0.22
N TRP A 168 -7.86 21.48 0.22
CA TRP A 168 -7.90 22.32 1.41
C TRP A 168 -9.23 22.17 2.13
N MET A 169 -9.20 22.18 3.46
CA MET A 169 -10.37 22.19 4.32
C MET A 169 -10.11 23.11 5.51
N GLY A 170 -11.06 23.99 5.79
CA GLY A 170 -10.96 24.92 6.92
C GLY A 170 -12.27 25.67 7.17
N LEU A 171 -12.28 26.55 8.18
CA LEU A 171 -13.41 27.40 8.51
C LEU A 171 -13.22 28.78 7.88
N GLU A 172 -14.16 29.18 7.04
CA GLU A 172 -14.22 30.53 6.44
C GLU A 172 -15.56 31.16 6.81
N GLN A 173 -15.55 32.30 7.44
CA GLN A 173 -16.75 33.03 7.88
C GLN A 173 -17.77 32.17 8.65
N GLY A 174 -17.27 31.23 9.49
CA GLY A 174 -18.11 30.32 10.28
C GLY A 174 -18.67 29.11 9.50
N MET A 175 -18.32 28.95 8.22
CA MET A 175 -18.70 27.82 7.39
C MET A 175 -17.53 26.88 7.18
N LEU A 176 -17.78 25.56 7.17
CA LEU A 176 -16.78 24.57 6.77
C LEU A 176 -16.69 24.58 5.25
N VAL A 177 -15.54 24.97 4.72
CA VAL A 177 -15.26 25.01 3.29
C VAL A 177 -14.29 23.89 2.92
N VAL A 178 -14.60 23.15 1.86
CA VAL A 178 -13.74 22.13 1.26
C VAL A 178 -13.47 22.50 -0.19
N ARG A 179 -12.19 22.60 -0.53
CA ARG A 179 -11.73 22.87 -1.91
C ARG A 179 -10.92 21.69 -2.39
N LEU A 180 -11.28 21.14 -3.57
CA LEU A 180 -10.60 20.02 -4.21
C LEU A 180 -10.35 20.37 -5.68
N ALA A 181 -9.10 20.25 -6.12
CA ALA A 181 -8.74 20.36 -7.54
C ALA A 181 -9.07 19.04 -8.26
N LEU A 182 -10.31 18.87 -8.72
CA LEU A 182 -10.82 17.61 -9.26
C LEU A 182 -9.94 17.03 -10.38
N LEU A 183 -9.47 17.88 -11.30
CA LEU A 183 -8.60 17.44 -12.39
C LEU A 183 -7.27 16.88 -11.87
N ASP A 184 -6.68 17.49 -10.84
CA ASP A 184 -5.42 17.02 -10.27
C ASP A 184 -5.61 15.74 -9.46
N HIS A 185 -6.77 15.57 -8.81
CA HIS A 185 -7.14 14.29 -8.18
C HIS A 185 -7.29 13.17 -9.22
N PHE A 186 -7.88 13.46 -10.39
CA PHE A 186 -7.94 12.49 -11.49
C PHE A 186 -6.53 12.13 -12.01
N LYS A 187 -5.64 13.11 -12.18
CA LYS A 187 -4.23 12.86 -12.55
C LYS A 187 -3.53 11.96 -11.53
N VAL A 188 -3.70 12.25 -10.23
CA VAL A 188 -3.12 11.46 -9.14
C VAL A 188 -3.69 10.04 -9.13
N ALA A 189 -5.00 9.88 -9.34
CA ALA A 189 -5.63 8.57 -9.43
C ALA A 189 -5.06 7.74 -10.60
N LEU A 190 -4.92 8.35 -11.79
CA LEU A 190 -4.34 7.66 -12.96
C LEU A 190 -2.87 7.26 -12.73
N LEU A 191 -2.06 8.15 -12.14
CA LEU A 191 -0.65 7.90 -11.86
C LEU A 191 -0.42 6.84 -10.79
N SER A 192 -1.30 6.76 -9.80
CA SER A 192 -1.23 5.76 -8.73
C SER A 192 -1.79 4.40 -9.14
N LEU A 193 -2.55 4.32 -10.26
CA LEU A 193 -3.22 3.08 -10.67
C LEU A 193 -2.26 1.89 -10.86
N PRO A 194 -1.03 2.04 -11.39
CA PRO A 194 -0.06 0.96 -11.40
C PRO A 194 0.32 0.47 -10.00
N LEU A 195 0.46 1.39 -9.02
CA LEU A 195 0.73 1.05 -7.61
C LEU A 195 -0.44 0.29 -7.00
N VAL A 196 -1.66 0.79 -7.20
CA VAL A 196 -2.91 0.14 -6.74
C VAL A 196 -3.00 -1.29 -7.28
N CYS A 197 -2.82 -1.46 -8.59
CA CYS A 197 -2.96 -2.76 -9.25
C CYS A 197 -1.88 -3.76 -8.81
N THR A 198 -0.62 -3.33 -8.67
CA THR A 198 0.47 -4.23 -8.26
C THR A 198 0.37 -4.64 -6.79
N ILE A 199 -0.06 -3.74 -5.90
CA ILE A 199 -0.30 -4.06 -4.48
C ILE A 199 -1.52 -4.98 -4.34
N ALA A 200 -2.62 -4.68 -5.06
CA ALA A 200 -3.78 -5.56 -5.13
C ALA A 200 -3.40 -6.97 -5.63
N ASN A 201 -2.49 -7.06 -6.61
CA ASN A 201 -1.98 -8.34 -7.12
C ASN A 201 -1.15 -9.12 -6.09
N ILE A 202 -0.39 -8.45 -5.20
CA ILE A 202 0.29 -9.15 -4.10
C ILE A 202 -0.74 -9.79 -3.17
N MET A 203 -1.79 -9.05 -2.79
CA MET A 203 -2.85 -9.58 -1.95
C MET A 203 -3.63 -10.70 -2.65
N LEU A 204 -3.99 -10.51 -3.93
CA LEU A 204 -4.69 -11.52 -4.74
C LEU A 204 -3.87 -12.81 -4.90
N SER A 205 -2.55 -12.69 -5.13
CA SER A 205 -1.66 -13.85 -5.23
C SER A 205 -1.52 -14.58 -3.89
N ASN A 206 -1.51 -13.85 -2.77
CA ASN A 206 -1.54 -14.42 -1.44
C ASN A 206 -2.80 -15.27 -1.23
N ASN A 207 -3.98 -14.69 -1.50
CA ASN A 207 -5.27 -15.36 -1.33
C ASN A 207 -5.47 -16.52 -2.33
N LEU A 208 -4.85 -16.45 -3.52
CA LEU A 208 -4.83 -17.57 -4.47
C LEU A 208 -3.99 -18.76 -3.98
N CYS A 209 -2.86 -18.48 -3.33
CA CYS A 209 -2.01 -19.53 -2.75
C CYS A 209 -2.65 -20.17 -1.51
N ASP A 210 -3.39 -19.40 -0.73
CA ASP A 210 -3.93 -19.80 0.56
C ASP A 210 -5.40 -20.27 0.49
N LEU A 211 -6.01 -20.37 -0.70
CA LEU A 211 -7.45 -20.58 -0.89
C LEU A 211 -8.03 -21.75 -0.06
N GLU A 212 -7.41 -22.93 -0.09
CA GLU A 212 -7.90 -24.11 0.64
C GLU A 212 -7.77 -23.93 2.15
N THR A 213 -6.65 -23.39 2.58
CA THR A 213 -6.39 -23.08 3.99
C THR A 213 -7.33 -21.98 4.51
N ASP A 214 -7.59 -20.95 3.70
CA ASP A 214 -8.52 -19.87 4.02
C ASP A 214 -9.94 -20.39 4.22
N ILE A 215 -10.45 -21.23 3.32
CA ILE A 215 -11.79 -21.87 3.45
C ILE A 215 -11.87 -22.66 4.75
N THR A 216 -10.85 -23.46 5.08
CA THR A 216 -10.80 -24.27 6.30
C THR A 216 -10.84 -23.37 7.57
N ASN A 217 -10.23 -22.18 7.49
CA ASN A 217 -10.19 -21.20 8.59
C ASN A 217 -11.36 -20.20 8.54
N HIS A 218 -12.40 -20.46 7.75
CA HIS A 218 -13.57 -19.56 7.59
C HIS A 218 -13.19 -18.15 7.14
N ARG A 219 -12.17 -18.04 6.27
CA ARG A 219 -11.78 -16.80 5.58
C ARG A 219 -12.29 -16.87 4.14
N TYR A 220 -13.25 -16.01 3.84
CA TYR A 220 -13.90 -15.99 2.53
C TYR A 220 -13.44 -14.76 1.76
N THR A 221 -12.23 -14.84 1.21
CA THR A 221 -11.59 -13.78 0.44
C THR A 221 -12.20 -13.66 -0.97
N LEU A 222 -11.80 -12.66 -1.75
CA LEU A 222 -12.32 -12.44 -3.11
C LEU A 222 -12.24 -13.70 -3.97
N VAL A 223 -11.15 -14.46 -3.85
CA VAL A 223 -10.91 -15.70 -4.63
C VAL A 223 -11.98 -16.75 -4.39
N TYR A 224 -12.52 -16.86 -3.17
CA TYR A 224 -13.61 -17.76 -2.85
C TYR A 224 -14.89 -17.43 -3.64
N TYR A 225 -15.24 -16.14 -3.74
CA TYR A 225 -16.49 -15.72 -4.40
C TYR A 225 -16.42 -15.74 -5.92
N ILE A 226 -15.29 -15.30 -6.52
CA ILE A 226 -15.17 -15.24 -7.98
C ILE A 226 -14.61 -16.52 -8.60
N GLY A 227 -14.10 -17.42 -7.76
CA GLY A 227 -13.46 -18.66 -8.17
C GLY A 227 -12.02 -18.48 -8.68
N LYS A 228 -11.20 -19.53 -8.52
CA LYS A 228 -9.77 -19.54 -8.84
C LYS A 228 -9.47 -19.10 -10.28
N THR A 229 -10.23 -19.61 -11.26
CA THR A 229 -10.02 -19.30 -12.69
C THR A 229 -10.23 -17.80 -12.99
N THR A 230 -11.29 -17.20 -12.44
CA THR A 230 -11.57 -15.77 -12.62
C THR A 230 -10.53 -14.92 -11.90
N ALA A 231 -10.11 -15.32 -10.70
CA ALA A 231 -9.07 -14.63 -9.93
C ALA A 231 -7.72 -14.62 -10.66
N LEU A 232 -7.34 -15.72 -11.32
CA LEU A 232 -6.14 -15.79 -12.15
C LEU A 232 -6.22 -14.86 -13.38
N LYS A 233 -7.39 -14.75 -14.02
CA LYS A 233 -7.60 -13.77 -15.09
C LYS A 233 -7.51 -12.35 -14.57
N LEU A 234 -8.12 -12.06 -13.41
CA LEU A 234 -8.03 -10.75 -12.75
C LEU A 234 -6.57 -10.38 -12.45
N TYR A 235 -5.76 -11.33 -11.97
CA TYR A 235 -4.33 -11.13 -11.74
C TYR A 235 -3.58 -10.63 -12.97
N GLN A 236 -3.87 -11.18 -14.15
CA GLN A 236 -3.28 -10.69 -15.42
C GLN A 236 -3.84 -9.32 -15.83
N VAL A 237 -5.15 -9.14 -15.70
CA VAL A 237 -5.83 -7.89 -16.06
C VAL A 237 -5.28 -6.71 -15.26
N LEU A 238 -4.97 -6.88 -13.98
CA LEU A 238 -4.40 -5.83 -13.14
C LEU A 238 -3.02 -5.38 -13.64
N TYR A 239 -2.15 -6.30 -14.11
CA TYR A 239 -0.89 -5.89 -14.76
C TYR A 239 -1.14 -5.17 -16.09
N PHE A 240 -2.08 -5.64 -16.89
CA PHE A 240 -2.44 -4.95 -18.14
C PHE A 240 -2.93 -3.52 -17.87
N ILE A 241 -3.84 -3.34 -16.89
CA ILE A 241 -4.32 -2.01 -16.46
C ILE A 241 -3.14 -1.13 -16.02
N SER A 242 -2.16 -1.67 -15.29
CA SER A 242 -0.97 -0.93 -14.85
C SER A 242 -0.21 -0.33 -16.03
N PHE A 243 0.04 -1.11 -17.10
CA PHE A 243 0.75 -0.62 -18.28
C PHE A 243 -0.09 0.34 -19.12
N VAL A 244 -1.39 0.08 -19.26
CA VAL A 244 -2.31 1.00 -19.95
C VAL A 244 -2.38 2.34 -19.23
N ALA A 245 -2.47 2.34 -17.89
CA ALA A 245 -2.49 3.57 -17.10
C ALA A 245 -1.22 4.42 -17.31
N MET A 246 -0.05 3.78 -17.39
CA MET A 246 1.21 4.48 -17.70
C MET A 246 1.21 5.10 -19.10
N ILE A 247 0.72 4.38 -20.12
CA ILE A 247 0.59 4.90 -21.47
C ILE A 247 -0.35 6.13 -21.48
N LEU A 248 -1.53 6.00 -20.85
CA LEU A 248 -2.50 7.08 -20.75
C LEU A 248 -1.94 8.31 -20.01
N ALA A 249 -1.19 8.10 -18.92
CA ALA A 249 -0.55 9.18 -18.19
C ALA A 249 0.44 9.98 -19.07
N VAL A 250 1.18 9.31 -19.96
CA VAL A 250 2.06 9.98 -20.93
C VAL A 250 1.26 10.65 -22.04
N VAL A 251 0.26 9.99 -22.62
CA VAL A 251 -0.59 10.54 -23.68
C VAL A 251 -1.29 11.82 -23.21
N PHE A 252 -1.79 11.85 -21.99
CA PHE A 252 -2.41 13.05 -21.40
C PHE A 252 -1.39 14.07 -20.86
N ARG A 253 -0.08 13.85 -21.10
CA ARG A 253 1.00 14.73 -20.63
C ARG A 253 1.01 14.91 -19.09
N ILE A 254 0.56 13.93 -18.36
CA ILE A 254 0.55 13.89 -16.89
C ILE A 254 1.88 13.34 -16.36
N ALA A 255 2.55 12.50 -17.15
CA ALA A 255 3.85 11.90 -16.83
C ALA A 255 4.87 12.21 -17.96
N PRO A 256 6.18 12.24 -17.66
CA PRO A 256 7.21 12.47 -18.67
C PRO A 256 7.23 11.33 -19.70
N ILE A 257 7.56 11.64 -20.93
CA ILE A 257 7.58 10.67 -22.05
C ILE A 257 8.50 9.47 -21.78
N LEU A 258 9.56 9.66 -21.03
CA LEU A 258 10.47 8.57 -20.63
C LEU A 258 9.77 7.45 -19.87
N MET A 259 8.64 7.71 -19.21
CA MET A 259 7.86 6.71 -18.51
C MET A 259 7.37 5.57 -19.42
N LEU A 260 7.29 5.78 -20.73
CA LEU A 260 7.04 4.69 -21.69
C LEU A 260 8.14 3.62 -21.66
N GLY A 261 9.35 3.95 -21.23
CA GLY A 261 10.43 2.97 -21.01
C GLY A 261 10.07 1.87 -20.02
N THR A 262 9.08 2.09 -19.13
CA THR A 262 8.57 1.05 -18.24
C THR A 262 7.95 -0.14 -19.01
N LEU A 263 7.52 0.06 -20.26
CA LEU A 263 6.99 -1.02 -21.10
C LEU A 263 8.02 -2.13 -21.38
N VAL A 264 9.32 -1.83 -21.28
CA VAL A 264 10.39 -2.84 -21.44
C VAL A 264 10.24 -3.98 -20.44
N VAL A 265 9.75 -3.70 -19.23
CA VAL A 265 9.54 -4.74 -18.21
C VAL A 265 8.22 -5.50 -18.39
N ALA A 266 7.37 -5.14 -19.35
CA ALA A 266 6.10 -5.84 -19.59
C ALA A 266 6.32 -7.32 -19.99
N ILE A 267 7.37 -7.60 -20.78
CA ILE A 267 7.70 -8.98 -21.19
C ILE A 267 8.06 -9.87 -20.00
N PRO A 268 9.05 -9.53 -19.14
CA PRO A 268 9.36 -10.35 -17.97
C PRO A 268 8.22 -10.40 -16.96
N VAL A 269 7.44 -9.32 -16.77
CA VAL A 269 6.23 -9.33 -15.93
C VAL A 269 5.21 -10.33 -16.44
N TYR A 270 4.95 -10.34 -17.76
CA TYR A 270 4.07 -11.31 -18.38
C TYR A 270 4.56 -12.75 -18.20
N LYS A 271 5.85 -13.03 -18.40
CA LYS A 271 6.43 -14.37 -18.19
C LYS A 271 6.27 -14.82 -16.73
N ASN A 272 6.58 -13.97 -15.76
CA ASN A 272 6.39 -14.26 -14.34
C ASN A 272 4.90 -14.53 -14.01
N SER A 273 3.99 -13.75 -14.62
CA SER A 273 2.55 -13.92 -14.48
C SER A 273 2.10 -15.28 -15.02
N GLN A 274 2.60 -15.72 -16.18
CA GLN A 274 2.31 -17.03 -16.73
C GLN A 274 2.81 -18.17 -15.82
N LEU A 275 4.00 -18.05 -15.25
CA LEU A 275 4.51 -19.03 -14.28
C LEU A 275 3.61 -19.11 -13.03
N PHE A 276 3.16 -17.96 -12.50
CA PHE A 276 2.22 -17.95 -11.38
C PHE A 276 0.87 -18.59 -11.75
N MET A 277 0.37 -18.37 -12.98
CA MET A 277 -0.88 -18.97 -13.42
C MET A 277 -0.81 -20.50 -13.52
N GLN A 278 0.35 -21.06 -13.84
CA GLN A 278 0.53 -22.52 -13.91
C GLN A 278 0.51 -23.17 -12.52
N LYS A 279 1.07 -22.49 -11.51
CA LYS A 279 1.20 -23.02 -10.15
C LYS A 279 1.12 -21.89 -9.13
N GLN A 280 0.25 -22.02 -8.13
CA GLN A 280 0.09 -21.06 -7.03
C GLN A 280 0.62 -21.70 -5.76
N GLU A 281 1.87 -21.36 -5.39
CA GLU A 281 2.53 -21.86 -4.20
C GLU A 281 3.19 -20.73 -3.42
N LYS A 282 2.94 -20.70 -2.11
CA LYS A 282 3.47 -19.68 -1.20
C LYS A 282 5.00 -19.60 -1.23
N ARG A 283 5.67 -20.78 -1.25
CA ARG A 283 7.13 -20.88 -1.15
C ARG A 283 7.89 -20.57 -2.45
N THR A 284 7.24 -20.72 -3.61
CA THR A 284 7.93 -20.66 -4.90
C THR A 284 7.42 -19.53 -5.79
N THR A 285 6.10 -19.46 -6.04
CA THR A 285 5.55 -18.57 -7.08
C THR A 285 4.92 -17.30 -6.52
N PHE A 286 4.55 -17.23 -5.23
CA PHE A 286 4.06 -16.01 -4.60
C PHE A 286 5.05 -14.84 -4.76
N ALA A 287 6.35 -15.10 -4.59
CA ALA A 287 7.41 -14.11 -4.73
C ALA A 287 7.44 -13.43 -6.13
N LEU A 288 6.85 -14.05 -7.16
CA LEU A 288 6.76 -13.46 -8.51
C LEU A 288 5.88 -12.21 -8.53
N ALA A 289 4.84 -12.13 -7.69
CA ALA A 289 4.01 -10.93 -7.58
C ALA A 289 4.83 -9.76 -7.01
N ILE A 290 5.62 -10.00 -5.97
CA ILE A 290 6.52 -8.99 -5.38
C ILE A 290 7.59 -8.58 -6.39
N LYS A 291 8.19 -9.55 -7.09
CA LYS A 291 9.19 -9.29 -8.13
C LYS A 291 8.63 -8.42 -9.26
N ASN A 292 7.39 -8.69 -9.70
CA ASN A 292 6.73 -7.89 -10.73
C ASN A 292 6.51 -6.46 -10.27
N MET A 293 6.01 -6.24 -9.04
CA MET A 293 5.86 -4.90 -8.46
C MET A 293 7.21 -4.17 -8.44
N LEU A 294 8.27 -4.82 -7.96
CA LEU A 294 9.62 -4.25 -7.94
C LEU A 294 10.11 -3.87 -9.33
N MET A 295 9.98 -4.76 -10.31
CA MET A 295 10.44 -4.50 -11.68
C MET A 295 9.73 -3.29 -12.30
N ILE A 296 8.42 -3.19 -12.14
CA ILE A 296 7.61 -2.08 -12.66
C ILE A 296 8.05 -0.76 -11.99
N HIS A 297 8.05 -0.74 -10.65
CA HIS A 297 8.21 0.54 -9.94
C HIS A 297 9.67 0.98 -9.80
N VAL A 298 10.65 0.06 -9.75
CA VAL A 298 12.07 0.44 -9.85
C VAL A 298 12.37 1.07 -11.22
N MET A 299 11.82 0.51 -12.30
CA MET A 299 11.96 1.13 -13.62
C MET A 299 11.29 2.51 -13.65
N GLN A 300 10.08 2.66 -13.10
CA GLN A 300 9.42 3.97 -12.98
C GLN A 300 10.27 4.98 -12.21
N MET A 301 10.82 4.58 -11.05
CA MET A 301 11.67 5.45 -10.23
C MET A 301 12.92 5.89 -11.00
N LEU A 302 13.61 4.97 -11.68
CA LEU A 302 14.78 5.29 -12.50
C LEU A 302 14.45 6.29 -13.62
N LEU A 303 13.35 6.06 -14.34
CA LEU A 303 12.92 6.95 -15.42
C LEU A 303 12.46 8.31 -14.93
N LEU A 304 11.82 8.39 -13.75
CA LEU A 304 11.49 9.65 -13.09
C LEU A 304 12.74 10.42 -12.66
N VAL A 305 13.73 9.74 -12.08
CA VAL A 305 15.02 10.38 -11.72
C VAL A 305 15.69 10.96 -12.96
N ILE A 306 15.78 10.20 -14.04
CA ILE A 306 16.34 10.68 -15.31
C ILE A 306 15.54 11.89 -15.84
N SER A 307 14.21 11.82 -15.75
CA SER A 307 13.34 12.92 -16.19
C SER A 307 13.57 14.20 -15.37
N VAL A 308 13.76 14.07 -14.06
CA VAL A 308 14.05 15.20 -13.17
C VAL A 308 15.41 15.82 -13.46
N ILE A 309 16.42 15.02 -13.77
CA ILE A 309 17.80 15.51 -13.98
C ILE A 309 17.96 16.17 -15.35
N PHE A 310 17.40 15.58 -16.41
CA PHE A 310 17.73 15.95 -17.79
C PHE A 310 16.62 16.68 -18.56
N PHE A 311 15.36 16.62 -18.12
CA PHE A 311 14.22 17.09 -18.91
C PHE A 311 13.29 18.02 -18.11
N ARG A 312 13.71 18.50 -17.00
CA ARG A 312 13.08 19.50 -16.18
C ARG A 312 13.91 20.79 -16.21
#